data_a4e81d973a061c1f0b29b0f9bebd1a1a
#
_entry.id   a4e81d973a061c1f0b29b0f9bebd1a1a
#
_cell.length_a   1.000
_cell.length_b   1.000
_cell.length_c   1.000
_cell.angle_alpha   90.00
_cell.angle_beta   90.00
_cell.angle_gamma   90.00
#
_symmetry.space_group_name_H-M   'P 1'
#
loop_
_entity.id
_entity.type
_entity.pdbx_description
1 polymer ?
#
loop_
_entity_poly.entity_id
_entity_poly.type
_entity_poly.pdbx_seq_one_letter_code
_entity_poly.pdbx_strand_id
1 'polypeptide(L)'
;MYWNMKKQVEKVLLKLRDAFKEESEDNFEMLSTYFLWIEGEATDDDLDQANEQLKEVFKNLGLGFFLILPFSPITIPFIFKKAKDYNIDLIPKWYKTFSKDDDRIE
;
A
#
# COMPACT_ATOMS: atom_id res chain seq x y z
N MET A 1 13.16 -1.89 -23.64
CA MET A 1 12.01 -2.47 -22.97
C MET A 1 12.12 -2.49 -21.45
N TYR A 2 13.24 -2.95 -20.91
CA TYR A 2 13.42 -2.99 -19.45
C TYR A 2 13.30 -1.61 -18.79
N TRP A 3 13.91 -0.61 -19.38
CA TRP A 3 13.88 0.73 -18.81
C TRP A 3 12.47 1.35 -18.87
N ASN A 4 11.66 0.98 -19.88
CA ASN A 4 10.26 1.42 -19.94
C ASN A 4 9.45 0.83 -18.80
N MET A 5 9.69 -0.44 -18.46
CA MET A 5 9.03 -1.09 -17.33
C MET A 5 9.42 -0.42 -16.02
N LYS A 6 10.69 -0.07 -15.87
CA LYS A 6 11.16 0.64 -14.68
C LYS A 6 10.43 1.96 -14.50
N LYS A 7 10.32 2.74 -15.57
CA LYS A 7 9.61 4.02 -15.50
C LYS A 7 8.14 3.85 -15.18
N GLN A 8 7.51 2.83 -15.71
CA GLN A 8 6.11 2.56 -15.42
C GLN A 8 5.91 2.15 -13.97
N VAL A 9 6.77 1.30 -13.43
CA VAL A 9 6.71 0.90 -12.02
C VAL A 9 6.89 2.11 -11.12
N GLU A 10 7.89 2.94 -11.40
CA GLU A 10 8.13 4.16 -10.63
C GLU A 10 6.90 5.08 -10.66
N LYS A 11 6.31 5.26 -11.85
CA LYS A 11 5.12 6.11 -12.00
C LYS A 11 3.96 5.58 -11.16
N VAL A 12 3.73 4.27 -11.19
CA VAL A 12 2.68 3.65 -10.39
C VAL A 12 2.93 3.88 -8.90
N LEU A 13 4.16 3.67 -8.45
CA LEU A 13 4.52 3.83 -7.06
C LEU A 13 4.34 5.28 -6.59
N LEU A 14 4.69 6.24 -7.44
CA LEU A 14 4.48 7.66 -7.13
C LEU A 14 3.00 8.00 -7.02
N LYS A 15 2.17 7.44 -7.89
CA LYS A 15 0.72 7.63 -7.82
C LYS A 15 0.14 7.03 -6.54
N LEU A 16 0.60 5.84 -6.16
CA LEU A 16 0.17 5.22 -4.90
C LEU A 16 0.59 6.05 -3.70
N ARG A 17 1.81 6.55 -3.71
CA ARG A 17 2.28 7.43 -2.64
C ARG A 17 1.36 8.63 -2.47
N ASP A 18 1.01 9.26 -3.57
CA ASP A 18 0.14 10.45 -3.52
C ASP A 18 -1.26 10.09 -3.03
N ALA A 19 -1.79 8.94 -3.46
CA ALA A 19 -3.10 8.49 -2.98
C ALA A 19 -3.09 8.20 -1.49
N PHE A 20 -2.01 7.61 -0.98
CA PHE A 20 -1.90 7.28 0.44
C PHE A 20 -1.71 8.51 1.32
N LYS A 21 -1.33 9.65 0.75
CA LYS A 21 -1.25 10.90 1.50
C LYS A 21 -2.61 11.41 1.95
N GLU A 22 -3.67 10.95 1.30
CA GLU A 22 -5.01 11.36 1.66
C GLU A 22 -5.39 10.76 3.01
N GLU A 23 -5.70 11.63 3.97
CA GLU A 23 -6.08 11.21 5.31
C GLU A 23 -7.55 10.79 5.33
N SER A 24 -7.79 9.52 5.07
CA SER A 24 -9.12 8.94 5.13
C SER A 24 -9.11 7.75 6.07
N GLU A 25 -10.27 7.47 6.65
CA GLU A 25 -10.44 6.31 7.51
C GLU A 25 -10.15 5.03 6.74
N ASP A 26 -10.60 4.97 5.49
CA ASP A 26 -10.38 3.80 4.64
C ASP A 26 -8.89 3.55 4.39
N ASN A 27 -8.13 4.61 4.11
CA ASN A 27 -6.70 4.47 3.91
C ASN A 27 -6.00 4.05 5.19
N PHE A 28 -6.42 4.60 6.33
CA PHE A 28 -5.85 4.23 7.62
C PHE A 28 -6.07 2.74 7.91
N GLU A 29 -7.31 2.27 7.73
CA GLU A 29 -7.63 0.86 7.96
C GLU A 29 -6.86 -0.07 7.03
N MET A 30 -6.78 0.30 5.75
CA MET A 30 -6.07 -0.49 4.77
C MET A 30 -4.59 -0.63 5.12
N LEU A 31 -3.92 0.48 5.37
CA LEU A 31 -2.50 0.49 5.69
C LEU A 31 -2.23 -0.24 7.00
N SER A 32 -3.06 -0.01 8.02
CA SER A 32 -2.93 -0.68 9.31
C SER A 32 -3.03 -2.20 9.14
N THR A 33 -3.97 -2.66 8.34
CA THR A 33 -4.17 -4.09 8.10
C THR A 33 -2.94 -4.72 7.46
N TYR A 34 -2.35 -4.06 6.47
CA TYR A 34 -1.15 -4.60 5.83
C TYR A 34 0.01 -4.71 6.82
N PHE A 35 0.21 -3.69 7.66
CA PHE A 35 1.29 -3.74 8.63
C PHE A 35 1.04 -4.79 9.70
N LEU A 36 -0.18 -4.92 10.17
CA LEU A 36 -0.55 -5.98 11.12
C LEU A 36 -0.34 -7.36 10.49
N TRP A 37 -0.69 -7.50 9.23
CA TRP A 37 -0.51 -8.77 8.52
C TRP A 37 0.97 -9.14 8.42
N ILE A 38 1.83 -8.16 8.13
CA ILE A 38 3.28 -8.39 8.06
C ILE A 38 3.81 -8.88 9.42
N GLU A 39 3.22 -8.38 10.52
CA GLU A 39 3.58 -8.78 11.88
C GLU A 39 2.90 -10.09 12.31
N GLY A 40 2.07 -10.66 11.46
CA GLY A 40 1.37 -11.89 11.77
C GLY A 40 0.14 -11.72 12.64
N GLU A 41 -0.38 -10.50 12.74
CA GLU A 41 -1.48 -10.18 13.65
C GLU A 41 -2.82 -9.94 12.96
N ALA A 42 -2.87 -10.00 11.63
CA ALA A 42 -4.12 -9.85 10.88
C ALA A 42 -4.55 -11.18 10.30
N THR A 43 -5.86 -11.36 10.15
CA THR A 43 -6.43 -12.56 9.54
C THR A 43 -6.46 -12.43 8.03
N ASP A 44 -6.68 -13.56 7.35
CA ASP A 44 -6.85 -13.56 5.89
C ASP A 44 -8.08 -12.75 5.47
N ASP A 45 -9.14 -12.78 6.27
CA ASP A 45 -10.34 -11.98 5.99
C ASP A 45 -10.04 -10.49 6.08
N ASP A 46 -9.26 -10.07 7.07
CA ASP A 46 -8.85 -8.67 7.19
C ASP A 46 -8.04 -8.25 5.97
N LEU A 47 -7.14 -9.12 5.55
CA LEU A 47 -6.30 -8.85 4.38
C LEU A 47 -7.14 -8.73 3.11
N ASP A 48 -8.16 -9.56 2.96
CA ASP A 48 -9.07 -9.49 1.81
C ASP A 48 -9.77 -8.14 1.74
N GLN A 49 -10.20 -7.60 2.88
CA GLN A 49 -10.84 -6.30 2.92
C GLN A 49 -9.85 -5.18 2.53
N ALA A 50 -8.62 -5.26 3.02
CA ALA A 50 -7.59 -4.30 2.65
C ALA A 50 -7.27 -4.37 1.16
N ASN A 51 -7.23 -5.58 0.60
CA ASN A 51 -7.00 -5.77 -0.83
C ASN A 51 -8.13 -5.17 -1.68
N GLU A 52 -9.37 -5.28 -1.23
CA GLU A 52 -10.50 -4.67 -1.92
C GLU A 52 -10.36 -3.15 -1.93
N GLN A 53 -9.96 -2.58 -0.82
CA GLN A 53 -9.73 -1.13 -0.74
C GLN A 53 -8.58 -0.71 -1.67
N LEU A 54 -7.50 -1.49 -1.70
CA LEU A 54 -6.38 -1.18 -2.59
C LEU A 54 -6.78 -1.27 -4.06
N LYS A 55 -7.62 -2.23 -4.41
CA LYS A 55 -8.15 -2.31 -5.78
C LYS A 55 -8.92 -1.05 -6.16
N GLU A 56 -9.71 -0.51 -5.23
CA GLU A 56 -10.41 0.74 -5.47
C GLU A 56 -9.44 1.90 -5.69
N VAL A 57 -8.36 1.94 -4.93
CA VAL A 57 -7.33 2.97 -5.11
C VAL A 57 -6.73 2.86 -6.52
N PHE A 58 -6.35 1.66 -6.96
CA PHE A 58 -5.83 1.46 -8.31
C PHE A 58 -6.83 1.90 -9.37
N LYS A 59 -8.09 1.55 -9.18
CA LYS A 59 -9.15 1.92 -10.12
C LYS A 59 -9.29 3.44 -10.21
N ASN A 60 -9.29 4.12 -9.07
CA ASN A 60 -9.42 5.57 -9.03
C ASN A 60 -8.23 6.30 -9.65
N LEU A 61 -7.05 5.67 -9.62
CA LEU A 61 -5.85 6.25 -10.23
C LEU A 61 -5.74 5.96 -11.72
N GLY A 62 -6.72 5.28 -12.31
CA GLY A 62 -6.67 4.90 -13.71
C GLY A 62 -5.72 3.75 -13.99
N LEU A 63 -5.40 2.96 -12.97
CA LEU A 63 -4.48 1.84 -13.07
C LEU A 63 -5.22 0.50 -13.11
N GLY A 64 -6.42 0.50 -13.69
CA GLY A 64 -7.30 -0.67 -13.69
C GLY A 64 -6.69 -1.91 -14.31
N PHE A 65 -5.73 -1.76 -15.24
CA PHE A 65 -5.11 -2.94 -15.84
C PHE A 65 -4.27 -3.73 -14.82
N PHE A 66 -3.86 -3.13 -13.71
CA PHE A 66 -3.17 -3.85 -12.64
C PHE A 66 -4.12 -4.72 -11.82
N LEU A 67 -5.43 -4.53 -11.97
CA LEU A 67 -6.42 -5.38 -11.30
C LEU A 67 -6.45 -6.79 -11.84
N ILE A 68 -5.84 -7.02 -13.02
CA ILE A 68 -5.71 -8.34 -13.59
C ILE A 68 -4.74 -9.20 -12.78
N LEU A 69 -3.79 -8.55 -12.10
CA LEU A 69 -2.82 -9.25 -11.26
C LEU A 69 -3.49 -9.76 -10.01
N PRO A 70 -3.22 -11.00 -9.61
CA PRO A 70 -3.80 -11.53 -8.37
C PRO A 70 -3.26 -10.77 -7.18
N PHE A 71 -4.16 -10.19 -6.38
CA PHE A 71 -3.78 -9.58 -5.11
C PHE A 71 -3.69 -10.71 -4.09
N SER A 72 -2.48 -11.19 -3.88
CA SER A 72 -2.18 -12.23 -2.90
C SER A 72 -1.48 -11.60 -1.71
N PRO A 73 -1.40 -12.31 -0.59
CA PRO A 73 -0.64 -11.81 0.56
C PRO A 73 0.80 -11.45 0.24
N ILE A 74 1.38 -12.03 -0.81
CA ILE A 74 2.77 -11.76 -1.19
C ILE A 74 2.89 -10.45 -1.97
N THR A 75 1.83 -10.02 -2.65
CA THR A 75 1.86 -8.87 -3.56
C THR A 75 2.16 -7.57 -2.81
N ILE A 76 1.55 -7.37 -1.64
CA ILE A 76 1.67 -6.12 -0.91
C ILE A 76 3.07 -5.92 -0.32
N PRO A 77 3.66 -6.90 0.37
CA PRO A 77 5.06 -6.76 0.79
C PRO A 77 6.01 -6.51 -0.37
N PHE A 78 5.72 -7.12 -1.53
CA PHE A 78 6.51 -6.92 -2.74
C PHE A 78 6.43 -5.47 -3.22
N ILE A 79 5.22 -4.89 -3.21
CA ILE A 79 5.03 -3.48 -3.61
C ILE A 79 5.82 -2.54 -2.69
N PHE A 80 5.75 -2.75 -1.38
CA PHE A 80 6.49 -1.93 -0.42
C PHE A 80 7.99 -2.09 -0.61
N LYS A 81 8.46 -3.29 -0.87
CA LYS A 81 9.87 -3.54 -1.12
C LYS A 81 10.34 -2.84 -2.38
N LYS A 82 9.55 -2.90 -3.46
CA LYS A 82 9.87 -2.22 -4.71
C LYS A 82 9.92 -0.70 -4.50
N ALA A 83 8.97 -0.17 -3.75
CA ALA A 83 8.97 1.27 -3.46
C ALA A 83 10.26 1.68 -2.76
N LYS A 84 10.71 0.87 -1.83
CA LYS A 84 11.97 1.13 -1.12
C LYS A 84 13.16 1.12 -2.08
N ASP A 85 13.17 0.18 -3.02
CA ASP A 85 14.24 0.09 -4.02
C ASP A 85 14.31 1.36 -4.89
N TYR A 86 13.17 2.01 -5.13
CA TYR A 86 13.09 3.25 -5.89
C TYR A 86 13.19 4.50 -5.01
N ASN A 87 13.46 4.33 -3.72
CA ASN A 87 13.50 5.44 -2.75
C ASN A 87 12.17 6.18 -2.66
N ILE A 88 11.06 5.46 -2.83
CA ILE A 88 9.73 6.00 -2.71
C ILE A 88 9.12 5.48 -1.41
N ASP A 89 8.76 6.40 -0.52
CA ASP A 89 8.15 6.05 0.75
C ASP A 89 6.63 6.03 0.59
N LEU A 90 6.03 4.84 0.63
CA LEU A 90 4.59 4.68 0.51
C LEU A 90 3.86 4.91 1.83
N ILE A 91 4.58 4.98 2.93
CA ILE A 91 3.96 5.20 4.24
C ILE A 91 3.75 6.70 4.45
N PRO A 92 2.51 7.18 4.53
CA PRO A 92 2.29 8.62 4.68
C PRO A 92 2.73 9.12 6.05
N LYS A 93 3.03 10.40 6.13
CA LYS A 93 3.49 11.02 7.37
C LYS A 93 2.44 10.91 8.49
N TRP A 94 1.18 11.07 8.13
CA TRP A 94 0.09 10.98 9.12
C TRP A 94 0.01 9.58 9.73
N TYR A 95 0.29 8.55 8.94
CA TYR A 95 0.30 7.18 9.47
C TYR A 95 1.47 6.97 10.42
N LYS A 96 2.63 7.50 10.06
CA LYS A 96 3.82 7.40 10.93
C LYS A 96 3.58 8.05 12.29
N THR A 97 2.86 9.18 12.30
CA THR A 97 2.52 9.88 13.53
C THR A 97 1.60 9.03 14.41
N PHE A 98 0.60 8.41 13.80
CA PHE A 98 -0.31 7.52 14.53
C PHE A 98 0.43 6.32 15.10
N SER A 99 1.29 5.71 14.30
CA SER A 99 2.06 4.55 14.72
C SER A 99 2.95 4.87 15.92
N LYS A 100 3.57 6.04 15.92
CA LYS A 100 4.39 6.50 17.04
C LYS A 100 3.58 6.73 18.29
N ASP A 101 2.38 7.28 18.13
CA ASP A 101 1.48 7.52 19.27
C ASP A 101 1.05 6.20 19.90
N ASP A 102 0.76 5.19 19.06
CA ASP A 102 0.43 3.86 19.55
C ASP A 102 1.59 3.26 20.34
N ASP A 103 2.81 3.41 19.82
CA ASP A 103 4.01 2.91 20.50
C ASP A 103 4.20 3.57 21.88
N ARG A 104 3.82 4.85 21.98
CA ARG A 104 3.96 5.57 23.25
C ARG A 104 2.94 5.13 24.29
N ILE A 105 1.81 4.62 23.85
CA ILE A 105 0.77 4.14 24.75
C ILE A 105 1.17 2.82 25.38
N GLU A 106 1.96 2.05 24.67
CA GLU A 106 2.47 0.79 25.17
C GLU A 106 3.64 0.98 26.15
#